data_4027325bc5308bfe0236f3e102572b51
#
_entry.id   4027325bc5308bfe0236f3e102572b51
#
_cell.length_a   1.000
_cell.length_b   1.000
_cell.length_c   1.000
_cell.angle_alpha   90.00
_cell.angle_beta   90.00
_cell.angle_gamma   90.00
#
_symmetry.space_group_name_H-M   'P 1'
#
loop_
_entity.id
_entity.type
_entity.pdbx_description
1 polymer ?
#
loop_
_entity_poly.entity_id
_entity_poly.type
_entity_poly.pdbx_seq_one_letter_code
_entity_poly.pdbx_strand_id
1 'polypeptide(L)'
;MQTNIARRRVRRFFIILGALCLLATALAALVLRGVLRLNTPSRADFPIWGVDVSHYQGKIDWQALAAQGVRFAYIKATEGSAHTDERFGENAQGAAAAGVPAGAYHFFSFESAGKTQAENFLAALRDQPLSLPCAVDFEFYGEFFDHPPDVETVRAELRALLEALEAETGRKPVLYATGRSYRMYLAGAFDEYPLWIRDVYFWPALTLPGREWLFWQYSDKGRLEGYAGAEEHIDLNVFNGGAEEFARYLAQA
;
A
#
# COMPACT_ATOMS: atom_id res chain seq x y z
N MET A 1 -47.52 -37.04 19.20
CA MET A 1 -46.49 -36.40 20.09
C MET A 1 -45.14 -36.21 19.40
N GLN A 2 -44.65 -37.14 18.59
CA GLN A 2 -43.37 -37.04 17.87
C GLN A 2 -43.28 -35.91 16.81
N THR A 3 -44.35 -35.60 16.09
CA THR A 3 -44.40 -34.56 15.06
C THR A 3 -44.19 -33.14 15.62
N ASN A 4 -44.64 -32.87 16.85
CA ASN A 4 -44.45 -31.55 17.51
C ASN A 4 -43.01 -31.35 17.98
N ILE A 5 -42.31 -32.42 18.38
CA ILE A 5 -40.90 -32.33 18.80
C ILE A 5 -40.02 -32.08 17.57
N ALA A 6 -40.26 -32.73 16.45
CA ALA A 6 -39.53 -32.49 15.21
C ALA A 6 -39.74 -31.04 14.70
N ARG A 7 -40.95 -30.53 14.68
CA ARG A 7 -41.25 -29.13 14.28
C ARG A 7 -40.55 -28.11 15.20
N ARG A 8 -40.48 -28.36 16.52
CA ARG A 8 -39.79 -27.49 17.46
C ARG A 8 -38.26 -27.51 17.24
N ARG A 9 -37.68 -28.68 16.94
CA ARG A 9 -36.24 -28.80 16.62
C ARG A 9 -35.88 -28.06 15.34
N VAL A 10 -36.69 -28.22 14.28
CA VAL A 10 -36.52 -27.52 13.01
C VAL A 10 -36.63 -26.01 13.19
N ARG A 11 -37.65 -25.52 13.92
CA ARG A 11 -37.77 -24.10 14.21
C ARG A 11 -36.58 -23.55 15.00
N ARG A 12 -36.07 -24.27 16.03
CA ARG A 12 -34.89 -23.87 16.78
C ARG A 12 -33.66 -23.83 15.89
N PHE A 13 -33.49 -24.80 15.00
CA PHE A 13 -32.40 -24.83 14.04
C PHE A 13 -32.40 -23.56 13.16
N PHE A 14 -33.53 -23.18 12.57
CA PHE A 14 -33.63 -21.98 11.75
C PHE A 14 -33.45 -20.69 12.56
N ILE A 15 -33.88 -20.63 13.80
CA ILE A 15 -33.63 -19.48 14.68
C ILE A 15 -32.12 -19.33 14.96
N ILE A 16 -31.44 -20.43 15.30
CA ILE A 16 -30.00 -20.43 15.54
C ILE A 16 -29.24 -20.06 14.27
N LEU A 17 -29.60 -20.64 13.13
CA LEU A 17 -28.98 -20.34 11.85
C LEU A 17 -29.17 -18.84 11.49
N GLY A 18 -30.37 -18.30 11.66
CA GLY A 18 -30.65 -16.88 11.44
C GLY A 18 -29.82 -15.95 12.35
N ALA A 19 -29.69 -16.32 13.64
CA ALA A 19 -28.86 -15.58 14.59
C ALA A 19 -27.37 -15.62 14.20
N LEU A 20 -26.88 -16.79 13.75
CA LEU A 20 -25.49 -16.93 13.28
C LEU A 20 -25.24 -16.10 12.01
N CYS A 21 -26.16 -16.08 11.05
CA CYS A 21 -26.08 -15.26 9.86
C CYS A 21 -26.05 -13.77 10.21
N LEU A 22 -26.90 -13.30 11.12
CA LEU A 22 -26.91 -11.92 11.58
C LEU A 22 -25.59 -11.55 12.26
N LEU A 23 -25.07 -12.41 13.11
CA LEU A 23 -23.79 -12.19 13.77
C LEU A 23 -22.63 -12.12 12.74
N ALA A 24 -22.61 -13.04 11.80
CA ALA A 24 -21.59 -13.04 10.73
C ALA A 24 -21.67 -11.76 9.88
N THR A 25 -22.87 -11.31 9.52
CA THR A 25 -23.09 -10.07 8.79
C THR A 25 -22.61 -8.85 9.59
N ALA A 26 -22.92 -8.80 10.89
CA ALA A 26 -22.46 -7.72 11.77
C ALA A 26 -20.94 -7.70 11.90
N LEU A 27 -20.30 -8.86 12.09
CA LEU A 27 -18.84 -8.96 12.12
C LEU A 27 -18.21 -8.52 10.80
N ALA A 28 -18.74 -8.98 9.66
CA ALA A 28 -18.29 -8.56 8.35
C ALA A 28 -18.41 -7.03 8.17
N ALA A 29 -19.52 -6.43 8.59
CA ALA A 29 -19.71 -4.98 8.55
C ALA A 29 -18.69 -4.24 9.43
N LEU A 30 -18.32 -4.76 10.60
CA LEU A 30 -17.30 -4.17 11.47
C LEU A 30 -15.91 -4.26 10.83
N VAL A 31 -15.58 -5.36 10.16
CA VAL A 31 -14.33 -5.52 9.43
C VAL A 31 -14.28 -4.55 8.24
N LEU A 32 -15.32 -4.49 7.41
CA LEU A 32 -15.39 -3.61 6.26
C LEU A 32 -15.33 -2.11 6.64
N ARG A 33 -15.86 -1.77 7.81
CA ARG A 33 -15.76 -0.40 8.34
C ARG A 33 -14.42 -0.10 9.03
N GLY A 34 -13.51 -1.08 9.11
CA GLY A 34 -12.21 -0.93 9.77
C GLY A 34 -12.28 -0.81 11.31
N VAL A 35 -13.45 -1.07 11.90
CA VAL A 35 -13.63 -1.10 13.37
C VAL A 35 -12.95 -2.34 13.98
N LEU A 36 -13.12 -3.49 13.32
CA LEU A 36 -12.44 -4.73 13.67
C LEU A 36 -11.41 -5.02 12.58
N ARG A 37 -10.14 -5.12 12.98
CA ARG A 37 -9.03 -5.48 12.08
C ARG A 37 -8.55 -6.87 12.41
N LEU A 38 -8.47 -7.73 11.40
CA LEU A 38 -8.01 -9.11 11.53
C LEU A 38 -6.53 -9.28 11.19
N ASN A 39 -5.91 -8.22 10.67
CA ASN A 39 -4.59 -8.21 10.07
C ASN A 39 -3.62 -7.22 10.74
N THR A 40 -3.88 -6.73 11.94
CA THR A 40 -3.01 -5.73 12.58
C THR A 40 -1.67 -6.36 12.97
N PRO A 41 -0.54 -5.91 12.39
CA PRO A 41 0.78 -6.39 12.78
C PRO A 41 1.13 -5.93 14.20
N SER A 42 1.83 -6.81 14.95
CA SER A 42 2.33 -6.42 16.27
C SER A 42 3.62 -5.61 16.15
N ARG A 43 3.86 -4.67 17.05
CA ARG A 43 5.13 -3.92 17.09
C ARG A 43 6.32 -4.78 17.49
N ALA A 44 6.09 -5.94 18.10
CA ALA A 44 7.14 -6.88 18.46
C ALA A 44 7.67 -7.61 17.22
N ASP A 45 6.77 -8.02 16.32
CA ASP A 45 7.12 -8.74 15.09
C ASP A 45 7.54 -7.77 13.96
N PHE A 46 6.93 -6.59 13.93
CA PHE A 46 7.18 -5.54 12.92
C PHE A 46 7.48 -4.21 13.60
N PRO A 47 8.73 -3.99 14.06
CA PRO A 47 9.08 -2.79 14.83
C PRO A 47 9.18 -1.51 13.98
N ILE A 48 9.32 -1.65 12.65
CA ILE A 48 9.49 -0.53 11.72
C ILE A 48 8.16 -0.22 11.03
N TRP A 49 7.51 0.85 11.49
CA TRP A 49 6.22 1.33 11.01
C TRP A 49 6.39 2.57 10.16
N GLY A 50 5.56 2.70 9.15
CA GLY A 50 5.58 3.84 8.25
C GLY A 50 4.19 4.22 7.76
N VAL A 51 4.18 5.26 6.95
CA VAL A 51 2.99 5.78 6.29
C VAL A 51 3.25 5.95 4.80
N ASP A 52 2.19 5.96 4.01
CA ASP A 52 2.25 6.57 2.69
C ASP A 52 1.25 7.72 2.59
N VAL A 53 1.64 8.76 1.87
CA VAL A 53 0.94 10.04 1.84
C VAL A 53 0.97 10.68 0.46
N SER A 54 0.02 11.56 0.23
CA SER A 54 -0.08 12.42 -0.95
C SER A 54 -0.58 13.82 -0.55
N HIS A 55 -0.91 14.65 -1.53
CA HIS A 55 -1.57 15.95 -1.26
C HIS A 55 -2.89 15.81 -0.49
N TYR A 56 -3.55 14.64 -0.52
CA TYR A 56 -4.82 14.41 0.19
C TYR A 56 -4.72 14.54 1.70
N GLN A 57 -3.55 14.26 2.30
CA GLN A 57 -3.31 14.47 3.73
C GLN A 57 -3.06 15.95 4.06
N GLY A 58 -2.98 16.84 3.04
CA GLY A 58 -2.79 18.27 3.23
C GLY A 58 -1.43 18.61 3.82
N LYS A 59 -1.38 19.61 4.69
CA LYS A 59 -0.15 19.96 5.40
C LYS A 59 0.12 18.95 6.50
N ILE A 60 1.34 18.41 6.50
CA ILE A 60 1.77 17.39 7.48
C ILE A 60 2.78 17.98 8.46
N ASP A 61 2.53 17.78 9.76
CA ASP A 61 3.51 17.95 10.82
C ASP A 61 4.31 16.65 10.98
N TRP A 62 5.43 16.57 10.29
CA TRP A 62 6.29 15.39 10.30
C TRP A 62 6.92 15.10 11.65
N GLN A 63 7.14 16.13 12.50
CA GLN A 63 7.59 15.91 13.88
C GLN A 63 6.53 15.20 14.71
N ALA A 64 5.26 15.58 14.56
CA ALA A 64 4.16 14.90 15.23
C ALA A 64 4.02 13.45 14.77
N LEU A 65 4.17 13.16 13.46
CA LEU A 65 4.16 11.78 12.95
C LEU A 65 5.34 10.96 13.50
N ALA A 66 6.55 11.51 13.49
CA ALA A 66 7.74 10.85 14.05
C ALA A 66 7.59 10.54 15.54
N ALA A 67 7.01 11.47 16.33
CA ALA A 67 6.74 11.28 17.76
C ALA A 67 5.73 10.16 18.04
N GLN A 68 4.80 9.88 17.11
CA GLN A 68 3.84 8.79 17.19
C GLN A 68 4.43 7.44 16.72
N GLY A 69 5.68 7.44 16.31
CA GLY A 69 6.41 6.20 15.98
C GLY A 69 6.51 5.88 14.49
N VAL A 70 6.19 6.83 13.61
CA VAL A 70 6.48 6.71 12.17
C VAL A 70 8.01 6.68 11.98
N ARG A 71 8.50 5.63 11.30
CA ARG A 71 9.93 5.36 11.06
C ARG A 71 10.32 5.41 9.59
N PHE A 72 9.37 5.46 8.69
CA PHE A 72 9.58 5.70 7.26
C PHE A 72 8.32 6.25 6.61
N ALA A 73 8.47 6.83 5.43
CA ALA A 73 7.33 7.26 4.63
C ALA A 73 7.56 6.99 3.14
N TYR A 74 6.48 6.70 2.41
CA TYR A 74 6.43 6.86 0.96
C TYR A 74 5.53 8.05 0.61
N ILE A 75 5.99 8.92 -0.29
CA ILE A 75 5.34 10.19 -0.61
C ILE A 75 5.02 10.20 -2.10
N LYS A 76 3.75 10.46 -2.47
CA LYS A 76 3.36 10.62 -3.88
C LYS A 76 4.16 11.74 -4.51
N ALA A 77 4.81 11.44 -5.63
CA ALA A 77 5.55 12.43 -6.39
C ALA A 77 4.84 12.75 -7.70
N THR A 78 4.44 11.71 -8.44
CA THR A 78 3.86 11.87 -9.78
C THR A 78 2.81 10.81 -10.07
N GLU A 79 2.04 11.06 -11.15
CA GLU A 79 1.09 10.14 -11.73
C GLU A 79 1.13 10.27 -13.25
N GLY A 80 1.15 9.14 -13.95
CA GLY A 80 1.21 9.13 -15.40
C GLY A 80 2.37 9.96 -15.97
N SER A 81 2.22 10.46 -17.19
CA SER A 81 3.30 11.14 -17.90
C SER A 81 3.43 12.64 -17.60
N ALA A 82 2.53 13.27 -16.81
CA ALA A 82 2.51 14.72 -16.69
C ALA A 82 2.08 15.28 -15.32
N HIS A 83 1.43 14.49 -14.47
CA HIS A 83 0.97 14.99 -13.18
C HIS A 83 2.08 14.90 -12.13
N THR A 84 2.25 15.99 -11.36
CA THR A 84 3.13 16.04 -10.18
C THR A 84 2.28 16.42 -8.98
N ASP A 85 2.47 15.70 -7.87
CA ASP A 85 1.78 15.98 -6.62
C ASP A 85 2.27 17.33 -6.05
N GLU A 86 1.35 18.23 -5.81
CA GLU A 86 1.64 19.62 -5.41
C GLU A 86 2.35 19.74 -4.06
N ARG A 87 2.26 18.71 -3.21
CA ARG A 87 2.89 18.71 -1.88
C ARG A 87 4.12 17.82 -1.80
N PHE A 88 4.54 17.20 -2.89
CA PHE A 88 5.66 16.27 -2.87
C PHE A 88 6.93 16.89 -2.27
N GLY A 89 7.38 18.03 -2.79
CA GLY A 89 8.59 18.68 -2.31
C GLY A 89 8.50 19.15 -0.85
N GLU A 90 7.34 19.70 -0.45
CA GLU A 90 7.09 20.09 0.96
C GLU A 90 7.17 18.86 1.89
N ASN A 91 6.55 17.76 1.49
CA ASN A 91 6.53 16.53 2.28
C ASN A 91 7.90 15.85 2.35
N ALA A 92 8.65 15.81 1.25
CA ALA A 92 10.00 15.23 1.21
C ALA A 92 10.96 15.99 2.14
N GLN A 93 10.95 17.34 2.08
CA GLN A 93 11.76 18.19 2.95
C GLN A 93 11.31 18.09 4.42
N GLY A 94 10.01 18.04 4.67
CA GLY A 94 9.45 17.91 6.02
C GLY A 94 9.81 16.58 6.67
N ALA A 95 9.72 15.47 5.94
CA ALA A 95 10.11 14.16 6.42
C ALA A 95 11.61 14.12 6.75
N ALA A 96 12.46 14.63 5.87
CA ALA A 96 13.90 14.71 6.10
C ALA A 96 14.25 15.56 7.31
N ALA A 97 13.63 16.73 7.47
CA ALA A 97 13.83 17.62 8.64
C ALA A 97 13.39 16.97 9.96
N ALA A 98 12.41 16.07 9.92
CA ALA A 98 11.95 15.30 11.07
C ALA A 98 12.77 14.00 11.31
N GLY A 99 13.77 13.71 10.47
CA GLY A 99 14.57 12.50 10.55
C GLY A 99 13.77 11.23 10.18
N VAL A 100 12.71 11.36 9.39
CA VAL A 100 11.92 10.25 8.87
C VAL A 100 12.46 9.89 7.48
N PRO A 101 13.13 8.73 7.30
CA PRO A 101 13.55 8.25 6.00
C PRO A 101 12.35 8.18 5.04
N ALA A 102 12.47 8.81 3.87
CA ALA A 102 11.40 8.86 2.90
C ALA A 102 11.83 8.33 1.53
N GLY A 103 10.88 7.72 0.82
CA GLY A 103 10.93 7.41 -0.60
C GLY A 103 9.80 8.12 -1.34
N ALA A 104 9.95 8.28 -2.63
CA ALA A 104 8.89 8.75 -3.49
C ALA A 104 8.15 7.58 -4.16
N TYR A 105 6.85 7.78 -4.45
CA TYR A 105 6.16 6.85 -5.32
C TYR A 105 5.52 7.54 -6.52
N HIS A 106 5.46 6.78 -7.61
CA HIS A 106 4.80 7.13 -8.87
C HIS A 106 3.56 6.29 -9.04
N PHE A 107 2.41 6.91 -9.25
CA PHE A 107 1.18 6.20 -9.58
C PHE A 107 1.17 5.88 -11.07
N PHE A 108 1.21 4.57 -11.39
CA PHE A 108 1.27 4.07 -12.76
C PHE A 108 -0.05 4.32 -13.49
N SER A 109 0.04 4.91 -14.68
CA SER A 109 -1.10 5.08 -15.57
C SER A 109 -1.12 4.02 -16.67
N PHE A 110 -2.28 3.39 -16.85
CA PHE A 110 -2.52 2.49 -17.99
C PHE A 110 -2.69 3.23 -19.33
N GLU A 111 -2.72 4.57 -19.31
CA GLU A 111 -3.03 5.41 -20.47
C GLU A 111 -1.81 6.08 -21.10
N SER A 112 -0.63 5.87 -20.54
CA SER A 112 0.59 6.51 -21.03
C SER A 112 1.78 5.54 -21.04
N ALA A 113 2.73 5.79 -21.95
CA ALA A 113 3.90 4.95 -22.12
C ALA A 113 4.80 4.95 -20.88
N GLY A 114 5.32 3.80 -20.49
CA GLY A 114 6.16 3.63 -19.31
C GLY A 114 7.39 4.53 -19.32
N LYS A 115 8.00 4.73 -20.50
CA LYS A 115 9.16 5.62 -20.65
C LYS A 115 8.84 7.07 -20.32
N THR A 116 7.71 7.61 -20.78
CA THR A 116 7.30 8.99 -20.46
C THR A 116 6.90 9.16 -19.01
N GLN A 117 6.34 8.11 -18.41
CA GLN A 117 6.09 8.07 -16.96
C GLN A 117 7.41 8.10 -16.17
N ALA A 118 8.44 7.34 -16.61
CA ALA A 118 9.77 7.39 -16.01
C ALA A 118 10.37 8.80 -16.08
N GLU A 119 10.30 9.45 -17.24
CA GLU A 119 10.81 10.81 -17.44
C GLU A 119 10.14 11.81 -16.47
N ASN A 120 8.81 11.75 -16.34
CA ASN A 120 8.05 12.57 -15.40
C ASN A 120 8.49 12.33 -13.95
N PHE A 121 8.58 11.07 -13.55
CA PHE A 121 8.94 10.70 -12.18
C PHE A 121 10.37 11.09 -11.84
N LEU A 122 11.34 10.76 -12.70
CA LEU A 122 12.75 11.11 -12.51
C LEU A 122 12.96 12.63 -12.44
N ALA A 123 12.20 13.42 -13.22
CA ALA A 123 12.26 14.86 -13.14
C ALA A 123 11.82 15.38 -11.77
N ALA A 124 10.80 14.78 -11.16
CA ALA A 124 10.30 15.16 -9.84
C ALA A 124 11.27 14.75 -8.70
N LEU A 125 12.02 13.66 -8.87
CA LEU A 125 12.97 13.17 -7.85
C LEU A 125 14.22 14.04 -7.68
N ARG A 126 14.55 14.87 -8.66
CA ARG A 126 15.79 15.69 -8.64
C ARG A 126 15.84 16.57 -7.41
N ASP A 127 17.01 16.56 -6.76
CA ASP A 127 17.32 17.41 -5.60
C ASP A 127 16.40 17.19 -4.37
N GLN A 128 15.65 16.08 -4.34
CA GLN A 128 14.82 15.76 -3.18
C GLN A 128 15.62 14.92 -2.16
N PRO A 129 15.45 15.18 -0.85
CA PRO A 129 16.19 14.51 0.21
C PRO A 129 15.60 13.14 0.52
N LEU A 130 15.65 12.22 -0.44
CA LEU A 130 15.10 10.86 -0.33
C LEU A 130 16.18 9.86 0.06
N SER A 131 15.84 8.90 0.89
CA SER A 131 16.75 7.87 1.41
C SER A 131 16.25 6.44 1.19
N LEU A 132 15.00 6.27 0.74
CA LEU A 132 14.48 4.98 0.30
C LEU A 132 14.50 4.91 -1.23
N PRO A 133 14.58 3.71 -1.83
CA PRO A 133 14.36 3.55 -3.26
C PRO A 133 12.99 4.10 -3.66
N CYS A 134 12.89 4.58 -4.88
CA CYS A 134 11.60 4.97 -5.44
C CYS A 134 10.66 3.76 -5.54
N ALA A 135 9.35 4.02 -5.52
CA ALA A 135 8.33 2.99 -5.69
C ALA A 135 7.43 3.30 -6.89
N VAL A 136 6.89 2.24 -7.48
CA VAL A 136 5.84 2.34 -8.49
C VAL A 136 4.58 1.74 -7.89
N ASP A 137 3.55 2.56 -7.76
CA ASP A 137 2.22 2.19 -7.32
C ASP A 137 1.44 1.67 -8.53
N PHE A 138 1.29 0.35 -8.55
CA PHE A 138 0.68 -0.38 -9.65
C PHE A 138 -0.64 -1.00 -9.20
N GLU A 139 -1.72 -0.26 -9.34
CA GLU A 139 -3.05 -0.70 -8.98
C GLU A 139 -4.11 -0.30 -10.01
N PHE A 140 -5.28 -0.93 -9.94
CA PHE A 140 -6.40 -0.56 -10.80
C PHE A 140 -7.06 0.74 -10.31
N TYR A 141 -7.51 1.54 -11.26
CA TYR A 141 -8.29 2.76 -11.01
C TYR A 141 -9.37 2.95 -12.09
N GLY A 142 -10.39 3.75 -11.78
CA GLY A 142 -11.42 4.12 -12.74
C GLY A 142 -12.07 2.92 -13.44
N GLU A 143 -12.22 3.00 -14.73
CA GLU A 143 -12.81 1.94 -15.57
C GLU A 143 -11.97 0.67 -15.66
N PHE A 144 -10.67 0.75 -15.39
CA PHE A 144 -9.76 -0.40 -15.42
C PHE A 144 -10.05 -1.46 -14.36
N PHE A 145 -10.87 -1.14 -13.36
CA PHE A 145 -11.40 -2.17 -12.47
C PHE A 145 -12.27 -3.18 -13.22
N ASP A 146 -13.10 -2.73 -14.12
CA ASP A 146 -14.05 -3.59 -14.85
C ASP A 146 -13.48 -4.00 -16.22
N HIS A 147 -12.64 -3.18 -16.83
CA HIS A 147 -12.04 -3.36 -18.14
C HIS A 147 -10.51 -3.33 -18.06
N PRO A 148 -9.86 -4.35 -17.46
CA PRO A 148 -8.41 -4.39 -17.35
C PRO A 148 -7.76 -4.45 -18.72
N PRO A 149 -6.69 -3.66 -18.98
CA PRO A 149 -5.98 -3.67 -20.24
C PRO A 149 -5.26 -4.98 -20.52
N ASP A 150 -4.81 -5.15 -21.77
CA ASP A 150 -4.05 -6.33 -22.21
C ASP A 150 -2.80 -6.54 -21.36
N VAL A 151 -2.59 -7.78 -20.91
CA VAL A 151 -1.54 -8.12 -19.93
C VAL A 151 -0.14 -7.87 -20.49
N GLU A 152 0.11 -8.24 -21.73
CA GLU A 152 1.46 -8.15 -22.32
C GLU A 152 1.80 -6.69 -22.64
N THR A 153 0.84 -5.90 -23.08
CA THR A 153 1.00 -4.46 -23.29
C THR A 153 1.35 -3.75 -21.97
N VAL A 154 0.59 -4.02 -20.90
CA VAL A 154 0.84 -3.41 -19.58
C VAL A 154 2.20 -3.84 -19.03
N ARG A 155 2.55 -5.11 -19.16
CA ARG A 155 3.86 -5.62 -18.72
C ARG A 155 5.01 -4.94 -19.45
N ALA A 156 4.87 -4.72 -20.75
CA ALA A 156 5.89 -4.04 -21.54
C ALA A 156 6.10 -2.59 -21.09
N GLU A 157 5.02 -1.84 -20.85
CA GLU A 157 5.09 -0.46 -20.39
C GLU A 157 5.62 -0.36 -18.94
N LEU A 158 5.16 -1.23 -18.05
CA LEU A 158 5.67 -1.28 -16.68
C LEU A 158 7.17 -1.63 -16.65
N ARG A 159 7.60 -2.59 -17.48
CA ARG A 159 9.03 -2.96 -17.58
C ARG A 159 9.86 -1.79 -18.07
N ALA A 160 9.41 -1.08 -19.09
CA ALA A 160 10.11 0.10 -19.63
C ALA A 160 10.25 1.20 -18.56
N LEU A 161 9.22 1.42 -17.73
CA LEU A 161 9.30 2.34 -16.58
C LEU A 161 10.33 1.87 -15.56
N LEU A 162 10.25 0.63 -15.10
CA LEU A 162 11.10 0.08 -14.04
C LEU A 162 12.58 0.05 -14.45
N GLU A 163 12.88 -0.38 -15.67
CA GLU A 163 14.25 -0.41 -16.19
C GLU A 163 14.85 1.00 -16.31
N ALA A 164 14.05 1.99 -16.74
CA ALA A 164 14.49 3.38 -16.80
C ALA A 164 14.79 3.94 -15.40
N LEU A 165 13.93 3.64 -14.41
CA LEU A 165 14.15 4.04 -13.02
C LEU A 165 15.38 3.37 -12.42
N GLU A 166 15.56 2.07 -12.63
CA GLU A 166 16.72 1.31 -12.14
C GLU A 166 18.04 1.83 -12.76
N ALA A 167 18.03 2.10 -14.06
CA ALA A 167 19.21 2.62 -14.77
C ALA A 167 19.65 4.00 -14.24
N GLU A 168 18.71 4.89 -13.93
CA GLU A 168 19.02 6.24 -13.49
C GLU A 168 19.32 6.32 -11.98
N THR A 169 18.62 5.54 -11.15
CA THR A 169 18.77 5.59 -9.69
C THR A 169 19.83 4.61 -9.17
N GLY A 170 20.24 3.63 -9.98
CA GLY A 170 21.13 2.55 -9.57
C GLY A 170 20.49 1.51 -8.63
N ARG A 171 19.18 1.63 -8.36
CA ARG A 171 18.44 0.78 -7.41
C ARG A 171 17.14 0.27 -8.03
N LYS A 172 16.81 -0.98 -7.71
CA LYS A 172 15.51 -1.54 -8.12
C LYS A 172 14.37 -0.78 -7.44
N PRO A 173 13.40 -0.26 -8.22
CA PRO A 173 12.19 0.30 -7.66
C PRO A 173 11.41 -0.73 -6.85
N VAL A 174 10.70 -0.27 -5.83
CA VAL A 174 9.75 -1.09 -5.09
C VAL A 174 8.43 -1.10 -5.86
N LEU A 175 7.85 -2.29 -6.09
CA LEU A 175 6.53 -2.42 -6.70
C LEU A 175 5.45 -2.49 -5.63
N TYR A 176 4.62 -1.43 -5.53
CA TYR A 176 3.39 -1.51 -4.78
C TYR A 176 2.30 -2.13 -5.65
N ALA A 177 1.52 -3.03 -5.05
CA ALA A 177 0.42 -3.68 -5.73
C ALA A 177 -0.69 -4.12 -4.76
N THR A 178 -1.92 -4.15 -5.28
CA THR A 178 -3.02 -4.90 -4.67
C THR A 178 -2.92 -6.38 -5.01
N GLY A 179 -3.53 -7.26 -4.23
CA GLY A 179 -3.54 -8.69 -4.54
C GLY A 179 -4.13 -9.02 -5.93
N ARG A 180 -5.01 -8.17 -6.46
CA ARG A 180 -5.59 -8.34 -7.81
C ARG A 180 -4.59 -7.95 -8.90
N SER A 181 -4.01 -6.77 -8.82
CA SER A 181 -3.03 -6.29 -9.81
C SER A 181 -1.77 -7.17 -9.81
N TYR A 182 -1.31 -7.59 -8.63
CA TYR A 182 -0.21 -8.53 -8.50
C TYR A 182 -0.47 -9.83 -9.28
N ARG A 183 -1.59 -10.51 -9.00
CA ARG A 183 -1.89 -11.80 -9.66
C ARG A 183 -2.07 -11.69 -11.17
N MET A 184 -2.63 -10.58 -11.64
CA MET A 184 -2.89 -10.40 -13.08
C MET A 184 -1.63 -10.03 -13.86
N TYR A 185 -0.81 -9.13 -13.34
CA TYR A 185 0.27 -8.53 -14.12
C TYR A 185 1.67 -8.86 -13.62
N LEU A 186 1.87 -9.01 -12.30
CA LEU A 186 3.21 -9.04 -11.73
C LEU A 186 3.72 -10.46 -11.47
N ALA A 187 2.87 -11.37 -11.02
CA ALA A 187 3.26 -12.71 -10.63
C ALA A 187 4.03 -13.46 -11.75
N GLY A 188 5.25 -13.92 -11.44
CA GLY A 188 6.12 -14.63 -12.36
C GLY A 188 6.77 -13.77 -13.45
N ALA A 189 6.44 -12.47 -13.52
CA ALA A 189 6.98 -11.55 -14.53
C ALA A 189 7.89 -10.46 -13.94
N PHE A 190 7.76 -10.15 -12.65
CA PHE A 190 8.48 -9.09 -11.95
C PHE A 190 8.94 -9.54 -10.56
N ASP A 191 9.21 -10.83 -10.38
CA ASP A 191 9.60 -11.39 -9.08
C ASP A 191 10.97 -10.89 -8.59
N GLU A 192 11.78 -10.33 -9.48
CA GLU A 192 13.07 -9.71 -9.19
C GLU A 192 12.97 -8.35 -8.50
N TYR A 193 11.80 -7.71 -8.51
CA TYR A 193 11.58 -6.43 -7.83
C TYR A 193 11.02 -6.62 -6.42
N PRO A 194 11.47 -5.79 -5.44
CA PRO A 194 10.91 -5.80 -4.10
C PRO A 194 9.40 -5.49 -4.13
N LEU A 195 8.61 -6.24 -3.38
CA LEU A 195 7.16 -6.07 -3.33
C LEU A 195 6.72 -5.26 -2.11
N TRP A 196 5.90 -4.25 -2.32
CA TRP A 196 5.10 -3.57 -1.32
C TRP A 196 3.63 -3.95 -1.56
N ILE A 197 3.11 -4.84 -0.73
CA ILE A 197 1.76 -5.38 -0.92
C ILE A 197 0.72 -4.59 -0.12
N ARG A 198 -0.40 -4.25 -0.76
CA ARG A 198 -1.59 -3.76 -0.09
C ARG A 198 -2.52 -4.93 0.21
N ASP A 199 -2.68 -5.22 1.49
CA ASP A 199 -3.73 -6.12 1.99
C ASP A 199 -4.26 -5.61 3.32
N VAL A 200 -5.37 -4.89 3.27
CA VAL A 200 -5.98 -4.22 4.43
C VAL A 200 -6.94 -5.13 5.20
N TYR A 201 -7.14 -6.37 4.74
CA TYR A 201 -8.04 -7.34 5.37
C TYR A 201 -7.34 -8.57 5.91
N PHE A 202 -6.32 -9.07 5.20
CA PHE A 202 -5.66 -10.32 5.52
C PHE A 202 -4.15 -10.15 5.66
N TRP A 203 -3.51 -11.16 6.20
CA TRP A 203 -2.06 -11.27 6.22
C TRP A 203 -1.55 -11.63 4.83
N PRO A 204 -0.48 -11.01 4.32
CA PRO A 204 0.08 -11.32 3.00
C PRO A 204 0.40 -12.80 2.79
N ALA A 205 0.86 -13.49 3.84
CA ALA A 205 1.13 -14.93 3.79
C ALA A 205 -0.09 -15.78 3.42
N LEU A 206 -1.31 -15.29 3.66
CA LEU A 206 -2.55 -15.98 3.29
C LEU A 206 -2.97 -15.69 1.86
N THR A 207 -2.72 -14.49 1.37
CA THR A 207 -3.20 -14.01 0.06
C THR A 207 -2.17 -14.19 -1.05
N LEU A 208 -0.88 -14.23 -0.68
CA LEU A 208 0.27 -14.44 -1.57
C LEU A 208 1.24 -15.48 -0.98
N PRO A 209 0.81 -16.75 -0.85
CA PRO A 209 1.64 -17.78 -0.25
C PRO A 209 2.93 -18.00 -1.05
N GLY A 210 4.06 -17.98 -0.36
CA GLY A 210 5.38 -18.20 -0.96
C GLY A 210 6.00 -17.00 -1.65
N ARG A 211 5.33 -15.85 -1.72
CA ARG A 211 5.91 -14.60 -2.22
C ARG A 211 6.46 -13.77 -1.05
N GLU A 212 7.73 -13.49 -1.06
CA GLU A 212 8.34 -12.55 -0.13
C GLU A 212 7.90 -11.12 -0.47
N TRP A 213 7.67 -10.34 0.57
CA TRP A 213 7.32 -8.93 0.46
C TRP A 213 8.25 -8.10 1.36
N LEU A 214 8.50 -6.86 0.96
CA LEU A 214 9.38 -5.94 1.67
C LEU A 214 8.60 -4.97 2.56
N PHE A 215 7.51 -4.43 2.01
CA PHE A 215 6.58 -3.58 2.74
C PHE A 215 5.16 -4.13 2.65
N TRP A 216 4.38 -3.86 3.67
CA TRP A 216 2.97 -4.23 3.70
C TRP A 216 2.15 -3.04 4.18
N GLN A 217 1.26 -2.53 3.30
CA GLN A 217 0.20 -1.60 3.65
C GLN A 217 -0.96 -2.41 4.23
N TYR A 218 -1.06 -2.38 5.56
CA TYR A 218 -2.04 -3.19 6.30
C TYR A 218 -3.31 -2.45 6.65
N SER A 219 -3.37 -1.14 6.44
CA SER A 219 -4.55 -0.31 6.71
C SER A 219 -4.56 0.94 5.84
N ASP A 220 -5.71 1.20 5.23
CA ASP A 220 -6.12 2.44 4.56
C ASP A 220 -7.01 3.31 5.47
N LYS A 221 -7.12 3.00 6.76
CA LYS A 221 -7.97 3.69 7.75
C LYS A 221 -7.19 4.00 9.02
N GLY A 222 -5.92 4.34 8.88
CA GLY A 222 -5.09 4.81 9.98
C GLY A 222 -5.54 6.18 10.45
N ARG A 223 -5.30 6.49 11.71
CA ARG A 223 -5.52 7.81 12.30
C ARG A 223 -4.32 8.16 13.13
N LEU A 224 -3.65 9.23 12.75
CA LEU A 224 -2.54 9.84 13.46
C LEU A 224 -2.83 11.32 13.63
N GLU A 225 -2.19 11.96 14.57
CA GLU A 225 -2.21 13.41 14.69
C GLU A 225 -1.15 14.03 13.79
N GLY A 226 -1.37 15.27 13.34
CA GLY A 226 -0.36 16.04 12.60
C GLY A 226 -0.60 16.14 11.10
N TYR A 227 -1.80 15.82 10.61
CA TYR A 227 -2.21 16.16 9.24
C TYR A 227 -3.65 16.66 9.23
N ALA A 228 -4.01 17.49 8.23
CA ALA A 228 -5.31 18.11 8.13
C ALA A 228 -5.67 18.41 6.66
N GLY A 229 -5.82 17.34 5.86
CA GLY A 229 -6.20 17.42 4.45
C GLY A 229 -7.65 17.03 4.20
N ALA A 230 -7.94 16.69 2.95
CA ALA A 230 -9.26 16.20 2.52
C ALA A 230 -9.52 14.76 3.00
N GLU A 231 -8.45 13.96 3.17
CA GLU A 231 -8.52 12.61 3.70
C GLU A 231 -8.50 12.61 5.24
N GLU A 232 -9.49 11.94 5.83
CA GLU A 232 -9.57 11.74 7.28
C GLU A 232 -8.56 10.67 7.76
N HIS A 233 -8.11 9.81 6.85
CA HIS A 233 -7.28 8.66 7.16
C HIS A 233 -5.89 8.79 6.54
N ILE A 234 -4.95 8.06 7.13
CA ILE A 234 -3.59 7.91 6.62
C ILE A 234 -3.28 6.42 6.47
N ASP A 235 -2.59 6.06 5.42
CA ASP A 235 -2.22 4.69 5.14
C ASP A 235 -1.08 4.24 6.04
N LEU A 236 -1.25 3.05 6.64
CA LEU A 236 -0.30 2.49 7.59
C LEU A 236 0.41 1.28 7.01
N ASN A 237 1.73 1.31 7.18
CA ASN A 237 2.65 0.33 6.60
C ASN A 237 3.56 -0.27 7.66
N VAL A 238 4.11 -1.45 7.33
CA VAL A 238 5.24 -2.04 8.05
C VAL A 238 6.30 -2.50 7.06
N PHE A 239 7.55 -2.43 7.51
CA PHE A 239 8.68 -3.08 6.86
C PHE A 239 8.80 -4.53 7.36
N ASN A 240 9.07 -5.47 6.46
CA ASN A 240 9.25 -6.88 6.79
C ASN A 240 10.68 -7.15 7.25
N GLY A 241 10.97 -6.76 8.48
CA GLY A 241 12.28 -6.92 9.08
C GLY A 241 12.44 -6.11 10.36
N GLY A 242 13.55 -6.35 11.04
CA GLY A 242 13.94 -5.62 12.24
C GLY A 242 14.65 -4.30 11.95
N ALA A 243 15.03 -3.59 13.02
CA ALA A 243 15.70 -2.30 12.92
C ALA A 243 17.08 -2.38 12.22
N GLU A 244 17.83 -3.45 12.44
CA GLU A 244 19.13 -3.65 11.79
C GLU A 244 18.99 -3.93 10.28
N GLU A 245 17.94 -4.69 9.89
CA GLU A 245 17.65 -4.97 8.50
C GLU A 245 17.20 -3.72 7.76
N PHE A 246 16.37 -2.92 8.41
CA PHE A 246 15.96 -1.62 7.87
C PHE A 246 17.14 -0.66 7.72
N ALA A 247 18.04 -0.59 8.72
CA ALA A 247 19.23 0.23 8.63
C ALA A 247 20.15 -0.22 7.49
N ARG A 248 20.31 -1.53 7.27
CA ARG A 248 21.06 -2.06 6.11
C ARG A 248 20.37 -1.71 4.79
N TYR A 249 19.04 -1.76 4.75
CA TYR A 249 18.27 -1.39 3.55
C TYR A 249 18.45 0.09 3.20
N LEU A 250 18.46 0.97 4.19
CA LEU A 250 18.76 2.40 4.01
C LEU A 250 20.19 2.63 3.55
N ALA A 251 21.17 1.91 4.10
CA ALA A 251 22.59 2.08 3.75
C ALA A 251 22.95 1.63 2.32
N GLN A 252 22.07 0.89 1.65
CA GLN A 252 22.20 0.54 0.23
C GLN A 252 21.65 1.67 -0.69
N ALA A 253 21.24 2.80 -0.11
CA ALA A 253 20.69 3.97 -0.79
C ALA A 253 21.80 4.79 -1.45
#